data_90598ced2c0c35d3d4221b3ef1816c8d
#
_entry.id   90598ced2c0c35d3d4221b3ef1816c8d
#
_cell.length_a   1.000
_cell.length_b   1.000
_cell.length_c   1.000
_cell.angle_alpha   90.00
_cell.angle_beta   90.00
_cell.angle_gamma   90.00
#
_symmetry.space_group_name_H-M   'P 1'
#
loop_
_entity.id
_entity.type
_entity.pdbx_description
1 polymer ?
#
loop_
_entity_poly.entity_id
_entity_poly.type
_entity_poly.pdbx_seq_one_letter_code
_entity_poly.pdbx_strand_id
1 'polypeptide(L)'
;MKSKPLVNRKFTLERFPGKGGWTFVCLPGITPDIKRRFGMVKVRGTIDDYDISQYNLMPMRDGRLFLPIKAEIRKQIKKEAGDTVHITLYLDETPVKAPREMIQCLRDEPAAWKFYQSLTEAEQKAYIDWIYTAKKEETKIERLASTVNRLQAGLKRFDADNRE
;
A
#
# COMPACT_ATOMS: atom_id res chain seq x y z
N MET A 1 3.16 22.26 -12.80
CA MET A 1 1.69 22.18 -13.03
C MET A 1 1.03 21.42 -11.90
N LYS A 2 -0.05 21.96 -11.39
CA LYS A 2 -0.86 21.25 -10.39
C LYS A 2 -1.61 20.10 -11.08
N SER A 3 -1.44 18.89 -10.58
CA SER A 3 -2.18 17.74 -11.08
C SER A 3 -3.68 17.92 -10.81
N LYS A 4 -4.51 17.51 -11.76
CA LYS A 4 -5.96 17.53 -11.59
C LYS A 4 -6.35 16.42 -10.60
N PRO A 5 -7.18 16.69 -9.57
CA PRO A 5 -7.61 15.65 -8.66
C PRO A 5 -8.48 14.61 -9.38
N LEU A 6 -8.32 13.34 -8.97
CA LEU A 6 -9.20 12.26 -9.42
C LEU A 6 -10.61 12.46 -8.88
N VAL A 7 -10.69 12.96 -7.65
CA VAL A 7 -11.95 13.28 -6.99
C VAL A 7 -11.72 14.42 -5.99
N ASN A 8 -12.71 15.27 -5.86
CA ASN A 8 -12.73 16.35 -4.87
C ASN A 8 -14.18 16.68 -4.56
N ARG A 9 -14.76 15.93 -3.65
CA ARG A 9 -16.16 16.13 -3.22
C ARG A 9 -16.46 15.43 -1.91
N LYS A 10 -17.67 15.63 -1.40
CA LYS A 10 -18.17 14.98 -0.19
C LYS A 10 -18.74 13.60 -0.49
N PHE A 11 -18.54 12.68 0.42
CA PHE A 11 -19.06 11.32 0.39
C PHE A 11 -19.59 10.92 1.76
N THR A 12 -20.53 10.01 1.78
CA THR A 12 -21.00 9.39 3.02
C THR A 12 -20.17 8.13 3.31
N LEU A 13 -19.68 8.00 4.54
CA LEU A 13 -18.99 6.79 4.99
C LEU A 13 -19.96 5.62 5.05
N GLU A 14 -19.59 4.50 4.48
CA GLU A 14 -20.36 3.26 4.47
C GLU A 14 -19.59 2.18 5.21
N ARG A 15 -20.29 1.13 5.62
CA ARG A 15 -19.70 -0.03 6.27
C ARG A 15 -20.17 -1.30 5.59
N PHE A 16 -19.26 -2.21 5.27
CA PHE A 16 -19.61 -3.54 4.79
C PHE A 16 -20.36 -4.30 5.88
N PRO A 17 -21.41 -5.06 5.52
CA PRO A 17 -22.18 -5.83 6.49
C PRO A 17 -21.36 -6.97 7.09
N GLY A 18 -21.71 -7.37 8.33
CA GLY A 18 -21.11 -8.50 9.01
C GLY A 18 -20.04 -8.11 10.04
N LYS A 19 -19.54 -9.12 10.76
CA LYS A 19 -18.48 -8.93 11.74
C LYS A 19 -17.17 -8.51 11.05
N GLY A 20 -16.52 -7.48 11.59
CA GLY A 20 -15.26 -6.97 11.04
C GLY A 20 -15.41 -6.21 9.73
N GLY A 21 -16.64 -5.82 9.36
CA GLY A 21 -16.88 -5.04 8.15
C GLY A 21 -16.08 -3.74 8.14
N TRP A 22 -15.40 -3.47 7.03
CA TRP A 22 -14.62 -2.25 6.86
C TRP A 22 -15.54 -1.05 6.61
N THR A 23 -15.15 0.10 7.15
CA THR A 23 -15.71 1.39 6.77
C THR A 23 -15.01 1.87 5.51
N PHE A 24 -15.76 2.36 4.53
CA PHE A 24 -15.23 2.71 3.22
C PHE A 24 -16.03 3.82 2.54
N VAL A 25 -15.44 4.36 1.49
CA VAL A 25 -16.13 5.26 0.54
C VAL A 25 -16.05 4.64 -0.85
N CYS A 26 -17.18 4.50 -1.52
CA CYS A 26 -17.24 4.03 -2.90
C CYS A 26 -16.90 5.15 -3.87
N LEU A 27 -16.00 4.88 -4.82
CA LEU A 27 -15.51 5.84 -5.80
C LEU A 27 -15.79 5.36 -7.23
N PRO A 28 -17.05 5.37 -7.69
CA PRO A 28 -17.41 4.76 -8.98
C PRO A 28 -16.83 5.49 -10.21
N GLY A 29 -16.41 6.74 -10.04
CA GLY A 29 -15.83 7.54 -11.12
C GLY A 29 -14.37 7.30 -11.41
N ILE A 30 -13.69 6.44 -10.65
CA ILE A 30 -12.27 6.13 -10.82
C ILE A 30 -12.13 4.77 -11.50
N THR A 31 -11.39 4.74 -12.62
CA THR A 31 -11.17 3.53 -13.41
C THR A 31 -10.06 2.67 -12.76
N PRO A 32 -10.27 1.35 -12.60
CA PRO A 32 -9.22 0.45 -12.12
C PRO A 32 -7.99 0.48 -13.01
N ASP A 33 -6.81 0.34 -12.41
CA ASP A 33 -5.55 0.24 -13.15
C ASP A 33 -5.28 -1.21 -13.52
N ILE A 34 -5.54 -1.56 -14.79
CA ILE A 34 -5.38 -2.92 -15.32
C ILE A 34 -3.94 -3.44 -15.27
N LYS A 35 -2.96 -2.54 -15.15
CA LYS A 35 -1.54 -2.92 -15.06
C LYS A 35 -1.14 -3.35 -13.66
N ARG A 36 -1.96 -3.07 -12.66
CA ARG A 36 -1.69 -3.41 -11.27
C ARG A 36 -2.50 -4.63 -10.83
N ARG A 37 -1.94 -5.35 -9.86
CA ARG A 37 -2.62 -6.52 -9.29
C ARG A 37 -4.00 -6.11 -8.76
N PHE A 38 -5.03 -6.86 -9.15
CA PHE A 38 -6.43 -6.62 -8.79
C PHE A 38 -7.01 -5.26 -9.22
N GLY A 39 -6.31 -4.53 -10.12
CA GLY A 39 -6.78 -3.23 -10.57
C GLY A 39 -6.68 -2.12 -9.53
N MET A 40 -5.91 -2.30 -8.48
CA MET A 40 -5.73 -1.30 -7.43
C MET A 40 -5.13 0.00 -7.98
N VAL A 41 -5.61 1.12 -7.48
CA VAL A 41 -5.09 2.46 -7.83
C VAL A 41 -4.46 3.08 -6.59
N LYS A 42 -3.19 3.47 -6.71
CA LYS A 42 -2.47 4.14 -5.63
C LYS A 42 -2.75 5.63 -5.66
N VAL A 43 -3.19 6.20 -4.53
CA VAL A 43 -3.61 7.59 -4.41
C VAL A 43 -2.93 8.30 -3.23
N ARG A 44 -2.90 9.61 -3.32
CA ARG A 44 -2.55 10.53 -2.23
C ARG A 44 -3.60 11.64 -2.16
N GLY A 45 -3.66 12.31 -1.05
CA GLY A 45 -4.59 13.43 -0.87
C GLY A 45 -5.06 13.56 0.55
N THR A 46 -6.33 13.93 0.74
CA THR A 46 -6.89 14.17 2.07
C THR A 46 -8.26 13.54 2.23
N ILE A 47 -8.52 13.07 3.45
CA ILE A 47 -9.84 12.67 3.96
C ILE A 47 -10.16 13.67 5.06
N ASP A 48 -11.08 14.60 4.81
CA ASP A 48 -11.22 15.84 5.60
C ASP A 48 -9.86 16.54 5.71
N ASP A 49 -9.29 16.65 6.92
CA ASP A 49 -7.97 17.24 7.15
C ASP A 49 -6.85 16.19 7.32
N TYR A 50 -7.16 14.91 7.14
CA TYR A 50 -6.20 13.84 7.31
C TYR A 50 -5.47 13.55 6.00
N ASP A 51 -4.14 13.71 6.00
CA ASP A 51 -3.31 13.43 4.83
C ASP A 51 -3.09 11.92 4.64
N ILE A 52 -3.24 11.47 3.40
CA ILE A 52 -2.88 10.11 3.00
C ILE A 52 -1.92 10.13 1.81
N SER A 53 -1.05 9.13 1.75
CA SER A 53 -0.12 8.94 0.63
C SER A 53 0.15 7.45 0.45
N GLN A 54 0.47 7.06 -0.78
CA GLN A 54 0.71 5.65 -1.13
C GLN A 54 -0.42 4.73 -0.65
N TYR A 55 -1.66 5.21 -0.78
CA TYR A 55 -2.86 4.54 -0.29
C TYR A 55 -3.57 3.86 -1.45
N ASN A 56 -3.92 2.60 -1.30
CA ASN A 56 -4.52 1.83 -2.38
C ASN A 56 -6.05 1.87 -2.34
N LEU A 57 -6.65 2.27 -3.46
CA LEU A 57 -8.06 2.00 -3.72
C LEU A 57 -8.19 0.54 -4.11
N MET A 58 -9.19 -0.14 -3.56
CA MET A 58 -9.39 -1.57 -3.74
C MET A 58 -10.62 -1.85 -4.60
N PRO A 59 -10.61 -2.92 -5.41
CA PRO A 59 -11.77 -3.27 -6.23
C PRO A 59 -12.87 -3.93 -5.40
N MET A 60 -14.12 -3.57 -5.72
CA MET A 60 -15.31 -4.27 -5.26
C MET A 60 -15.66 -5.40 -6.25
N ARG A 61 -16.57 -6.30 -5.86
CA ARG A 61 -17.01 -7.41 -6.72
C ARG A 61 -17.60 -6.95 -8.04
N ASP A 62 -18.25 -5.77 -8.07
CA ASP A 62 -18.85 -5.20 -9.27
C ASP A 62 -17.88 -4.36 -10.13
N GLY A 63 -16.60 -4.35 -9.80
CA GLY A 63 -15.56 -3.62 -10.52
C GLY A 63 -15.37 -2.16 -10.10
N ARG A 64 -16.24 -1.63 -9.23
CA ARG A 64 -16.02 -0.29 -8.67
C ARG A 64 -14.87 -0.31 -7.69
N LEU A 65 -14.20 0.82 -7.52
CA LEU A 65 -13.15 0.99 -6.51
C LEU A 65 -13.71 1.60 -5.24
N PHE A 66 -13.11 1.25 -4.12
CA PHE A 66 -13.44 1.86 -2.82
C PHE A 66 -12.19 2.27 -2.07
N LEU A 67 -12.34 3.30 -1.23
CA LEU A 67 -11.30 3.80 -0.33
C LEU A 67 -11.59 3.26 1.07
N PRO A 68 -10.77 2.34 1.59
CA PRO A 68 -10.95 1.89 2.97
C PRO A 68 -10.61 3.04 3.94
N ILE A 69 -11.46 3.26 4.94
CA ILE A 69 -11.23 4.27 5.97
C ILE A 69 -10.89 3.54 7.28
N LYS A 70 -9.62 3.43 7.57
CA LYS A 70 -9.11 2.70 8.75
C LYS A 70 -9.60 3.35 10.05
N ALA A 71 -9.70 2.54 11.10
CA ALA A 71 -10.11 3.01 12.42
C ALA A 71 -9.27 4.18 12.92
N GLU A 72 -7.97 4.14 12.67
CA GLU A 72 -7.03 5.22 12.98
C GLU A 72 -7.44 6.55 12.33
N ILE A 73 -7.80 6.52 11.05
CA ILE A 73 -8.23 7.70 10.31
C ILE A 73 -9.56 8.22 10.89
N ARG A 74 -10.54 7.32 11.10
CA ARG A 74 -11.84 7.69 11.67
C ARG A 74 -11.69 8.37 13.03
N LYS A 75 -10.79 7.86 13.86
CA LYS A 75 -10.50 8.42 15.17
C LYS A 75 -9.94 9.84 15.07
N GLN A 76 -9.03 10.07 14.13
CA GLN A 76 -8.42 11.39 13.91
C GLN A 76 -9.42 12.41 13.37
N ILE A 77 -10.27 12.03 12.43
CA ILE A 77 -11.28 12.93 11.85
C ILE A 77 -12.59 12.95 12.65
N LYS A 78 -12.73 12.10 13.68
CA LYS A 78 -13.90 11.99 14.58
C LYS A 78 -15.19 11.69 13.81
N LYS A 79 -15.13 10.73 12.89
CA LYS A 79 -16.26 10.31 12.05
C LYS A 79 -16.40 8.80 11.99
N GLU A 80 -17.63 8.36 11.77
CA GLU A 80 -18.00 6.95 11.67
C GLU A 80 -18.94 6.74 10.46
N ALA A 81 -19.27 5.48 10.20
CA ALA A 81 -20.22 5.13 9.13
C ALA A 81 -21.53 5.93 9.28
N GLY A 82 -22.00 6.50 8.19
CA GLY A 82 -23.15 7.41 8.15
C GLY A 82 -22.77 8.88 8.13
N ASP A 83 -21.57 9.23 8.56
CA ASP A 83 -21.08 10.61 8.53
C ASP A 83 -20.59 11.00 7.14
N THR A 84 -20.57 12.30 6.84
CA THR A 84 -20.07 12.83 5.58
C THR A 84 -18.63 13.28 5.72
N VAL A 85 -17.81 12.93 4.74
CA VAL A 85 -16.39 13.33 4.66
C VAL A 85 -16.12 14.01 3.32
N HIS A 86 -15.20 14.96 3.33
CA HIS A 86 -14.67 15.56 2.10
C HIS A 86 -13.41 14.81 1.68
N ILE A 87 -13.41 14.30 0.46
CA ILE A 87 -12.28 13.51 -0.07
C ILE A 87 -11.70 14.21 -1.29
N THR A 88 -10.41 14.48 -1.23
CA THR A 88 -9.62 14.98 -2.36
C THR A 88 -8.51 13.99 -2.63
N LEU A 89 -8.49 13.40 -3.82
CA LEU A 89 -7.50 12.39 -4.19
C LEU A 89 -6.79 12.75 -5.49
N TYR A 90 -5.51 12.45 -5.51
CA TYR A 90 -4.66 12.53 -6.70
C TYR A 90 -4.03 11.17 -6.95
N LEU A 91 -3.74 10.86 -8.21
CA LEU A 91 -2.95 9.68 -8.54
C LEU A 91 -1.57 9.80 -7.87
N ASP A 92 -1.16 8.80 -7.12
CA ASP A 92 0.14 8.80 -6.47
C ASP A 92 1.14 8.05 -7.35
N GLU A 93 1.97 8.78 -8.05
CA GLU A 93 3.01 8.28 -8.93
C GLU A 93 4.36 8.20 -8.23
N THR A 94 4.39 8.46 -6.91
CA THR A 94 5.63 8.38 -6.14
C THR A 94 6.19 6.96 -6.18
N PRO A 95 7.42 6.77 -6.65
CA PRO A 95 8.02 5.44 -6.69
C PRO A 95 8.27 4.93 -5.26
N VAL A 96 8.14 3.63 -5.08
CA VAL A 96 8.54 2.98 -3.84
C VAL A 96 10.05 3.03 -3.74
N LYS A 97 10.56 3.61 -2.64
CA LYS A 97 12.00 3.69 -2.36
C LYS A 97 12.34 2.88 -1.13
N ALA A 98 13.28 1.94 -1.29
CA ALA A 98 13.83 1.24 -0.16
C ALA A 98 14.71 2.18 0.68
N PRO A 99 14.71 2.05 2.01
CA PRO A 99 15.65 2.77 2.86
C PRO A 99 17.10 2.51 2.47
N ARG A 100 17.95 3.51 2.70
CA ARG A 100 19.36 3.46 2.29
C ARG A 100 20.11 2.24 2.83
N GLU A 101 19.87 1.86 4.08
CA GLU A 101 20.51 0.69 4.70
C GLU A 101 20.15 -0.62 3.99
N MET A 102 18.89 -0.76 3.55
CA MET A 102 18.44 -1.93 2.78
C MET A 102 19.13 -1.97 1.42
N ILE A 103 19.22 -0.84 0.73
CA ILE A 103 19.90 -0.76 -0.56
C ILE A 103 21.36 -1.16 -0.43
N GLN A 104 22.05 -0.69 0.60
CA GLN A 104 23.45 -1.05 0.85
C GLN A 104 23.62 -2.54 1.05
N CYS A 105 22.79 -3.15 1.89
CA CYS A 105 22.82 -4.60 2.11
C CYS A 105 22.60 -5.39 0.82
N LEU A 106 21.67 -4.96 -0.02
CA LEU A 106 21.39 -5.60 -1.30
C LEU A 106 22.54 -5.45 -2.28
N ARG A 107 23.16 -4.28 -2.34
CA ARG A 107 24.30 -4.01 -3.24
C ARG A 107 25.54 -4.85 -2.88
N ASP A 108 25.70 -5.20 -1.63
CA ASP A 108 26.81 -6.07 -1.18
C ASP A 108 26.65 -7.49 -1.70
N GLU A 109 25.46 -7.87 -2.16
CA GLU A 109 25.14 -9.18 -2.70
C GLU A 109 24.56 -9.02 -4.13
N PRO A 110 25.40 -9.05 -5.18
CA PRO A 110 24.96 -8.72 -6.55
C PRO A 110 23.77 -9.52 -7.06
N ALA A 111 23.68 -10.81 -6.73
CA ALA A 111 22.54 -11.64 -7.14
C ALA A 111 21.23 -11.18 -6.49
N ALA A 112 21.27 -10.83 -5.21
CA ALA A 112 20.11 -10.30 -4.49
C ALA A 112 19.68 -8.94 -5.07
N TRP A 113 20.62 -8.04 -5.31
CA TRP A 113 20.36 -6.73 -5.88
C TRP A 113 19.74 -6.82 -7.28
N LYS A 114 20.29 -7.66 -8.13
CA LYS A 114 19.77 -7.89 -9.49
C LYS A 114 18.34 -8.41 -9.45
N PHE A 115 18.04 -9.38 -8.61
CA PHE A 115 16.70 -9.94 -8.47
C PHE A 115 15.71 -8.91 -7.92
N TYR A 116 16.12 -8.15 -6.89
CA TYR A 116 15.30 -7.07 -6.32
C TYR A 116 14.89 -6.03 -7.36
N GLN A 117 15.83 -5.62 -8.21
CA GLN A 117 15.54 -4.66 -9.28
C GLN A 117 14.56 -5.20 -10.33
N SER A 118 14.47 -6.52 -10.48
CA SER A 118 13.53 -7.18 -11.40
C SER A 118 12.11 -7.28 -10.83
N LEU A 119 11.94 -7.08 -9.52
CA LEU A 119 10.63 -7.15 -8.87
C LEU A 119 9.75 -5.97 -9.25
N THR A 120 8.44 -6.21 -9.25
CA THR A 120 7.45 -5.14 -9.38
C THR A 120 7.50 -4.22 -8.15
N GLU A 121 6.96 -3.03 -8.26
CA GLU A 121 6.86 -2.07 -7.15
C GLU A 121 6.13 -2.68 -5.94
N ALA A 122 5.03 -3.40 -6.19
CA ALA A 122 4.27 -4.07 -5.12
C ALA A 122 5.09 -5.17 -4.44
N GLU A 123 5.86 -5.94 -5.21
CA GLU A 123 6.73 -6.99 -4.68
C GLU A 123 7.89 -6.41 -3.86
N GLN A 124 8.49 -5.32 -4.31
CA GLN A 124 9.50 -4.58 -3.54
C GLN A 124 8.93 -4.05 -2.24
N LYS A 125 7.74 -3.44 -2.30
CA LYS A 125 7.06 -2.89 -1.14
C LYS A 125 6.73 -3.96 -0.10
N ALA A 126 6.38 -5.16 -0.52
CA ALA A 126 6.09 -6.27 0.38
C ALA A 126 7.31 -6.60 1.28
N TYR A 127 8.52 -6.60 0.73
CA TYR A 127 9.73 -6.77 1.51
C TYR A 127 10.00 -5.59 2.43
N ILE A 128 9.88 -4.37 1.92
CA ILE A 128 10.12 -3.14 2.70
C ILE A 128 9.19 -3.10 3.91
N ASP A 129 7.90 -3.31 3.71
CA ASP A 129 6.91 -3.27 4.79
C ASP A 129 7.19 -4.35 5.84
N TRP A 130 7.54 -5.56 5.41
CA TRP A 130 7.86 -6.65 6.33
C TRP A 130 9.05 -6.33 7.22
N ILE A 131 10.12 -5.76 6.66
CA ILE A 131 11.33 -5.38 7.39
C ILE A 131 11.03 -4.23 8.36
N TYR A 132 10.40 -3.16 7.88
CA TYR A 132 10.29 -1.89 8.61
C TYR A 132 9.07 -1.78 9.50
N THR A 133 8.17 -2.76 9.50
CA THR A 133 7.09 -2.88 10.50
C THR A 133 7.53 -3.61 11.75
N ALA A 134 8.74 -4.13 11.78
CA ALA A 134 9.30 -4.78 12.98
C ALA A 134 9.44 -3.76 14.11
N LYS A 135 8.95 -4.12 15.29
CA LYS A 135 8.97 -3.24 16.48
C LYS A 135 10.35 -3.20 17.16
N LYS A 136 11.11 -4.29 17.05
CA LYS A 136 12.44 -4.41 17.65
C LYS A 136 13.52 -4.31 16.60
N GLU A 137 14.61 -3.64 16.93
CA GLU A 137 15.77 -3.51 16.04
C GLU A 137 16.35 -4.87 15.64
N GLU A 138 16.43 -5.81 16.58
CA GLU A 138 16.89 -7.17 16.32
C GLU A 138 16.05 -7.89 15.27
N THR A 139 14.72 -7.77 15.36
CA THR A 139 13.78 -8.35 14.38
C THR A 139 13.96 -7.73 13.00
N LYS A 140 14.16 -6.40 12.96
CA LYS A 140 14.42 -5.69 11.69
C LYS A 140 15.69 -6.23 11.03
N ILE A 141 16.77 -6.39 11.79
CA ILE A 141 18.04 -6.93 11.28
C ILE A 141 17.87 -8.36 10.77
N GLU A 142 17.19 -9.22 11.52
CA GLU A 142 16.90 -10.60 11.11
C GLU A 142 16.09 -10.64 9.80
N ARG A 143 15.07 -9.81 9.70
CA ARG A 143 14.24 -9.74 8.49
C ARG A 143 15.01 -9.20 7.30
N LEU A 144 15.90 -8.23 7.52
CA LEU A 144 16.75 -7.69 6.47
C LEU A 144 17.72 -8.76 5.95
N ALA A 145 18.38 -9.51 6.84
CA ALA A 145 19.25 -10.62 6.47
C ALA A 145 18.50 -11.73 5.73
N SER A 146 17.31 -12.10 6.21
CA SER A 146 16.44 -13.06 5.54
C SER A 146 16.04 -12.59 4.14
N THR A 147 15.75 -11.31 3.99
CA THR A 147 15.40 -10.72 2.69
C THR A 147 16.55 -10.87 1.69
N VAL A 148 17.77 -10.54 2.09
CA VAL A 148 18.95 -10.70 1.22
C VAL A 148 19.12 -12.16 0.79
N ASN A 149 19.02 -13.10 1.73
CA ASN A 149 19.14 -14.54 1.44
C ASN A 149 18.04 -15.03 0.49
N ARG A 150 16.80 -14.61 0.70
CA ARG A 150 15.68 -14.98 -0.17
C ARG A 150 15.85 -14.43 -1.58
N LEU A 151 16.27 -13.18 -1.70
CA LEU A 151 16.50 -12.54 -2.99
C LEU A 151 17.67 -13.20 -3.74
N GLN A 152 18.72 -13.61 -3.05
CA GLN A 152 19.81 -14.40 -3.66
C GLN A 152 19.30 -15.73 -4.24
N ALA A 153 18.31 -16.34 -3.57
CA ALA A 153 17.68 -17.57 -4.03
C ALA A 153 16.60 -17.33 -5.11
N GLY A 154 16.36 -16.08 -5.52
CA GLY A 154 15.34 -15.75 -6.51
C GLY A 154 13.91 -15.88 -6.00
N LEU A 155 13.70 -15.65 -4.71
CA LEU A 155 12.40 -15.78 -4.06
C LEU A 155 11.75 -14.41 -3.82
N LYS A 156 10.45 -14.30 -4.12
CA LYS A 156 9.60 -13.20 -3.73
C LYS A 156 9.17 -13.34 -2.27
N ARG A 157 8.64 -12.26 -1.68
CA ARG A 157 8.30 -12.23 -0.25
C ARG A 157 7.40 -13.38 0.21
N PHE A 158 6.44 -13.78 -0.61
CA PHE A 158 5.46 -14.81 -0.28
C PHE A 158 5.71 -16.16 -0.96
N ASP A 159 6.84 -16.32 -1.66
CA ASP A 159 7.20 -17.60 -2.23
C ASP A 159 7.54 -18.62 -1.11
N ALA A 160 7.19 -19.89 -1.34
CA ALA A 160 7.55 -20.96 -0.41
C ALA A 160 9.07 -21.10 -0.33
N ASP A 161 9.56 -21.29 0.88
CA ASP A 161 10.98 -21.59 1.11
C ASP A 161 11.20 -23.09 0.86
N ASN A 162 11.71 -23.41 -0.33
CA ASN A 162 12.02 -24.79 -0.70
C ASN A 162 13.38 -25.21 -0.12
N ARG A 163 13.54 -25.07 1.18
CA ARG A 163 14.68 -25.71 1.85
C ARG A 163 14.34 -27.17 2.11
N GLU A 164 14.80 -28.02 1.24
CA GLU A 164 14.99 -29.41 1.60
C GLU A 164 16.31 -29.55 2.36
#